data_beeb48fd9911fe2a202686ccd3af6cba
#
_entry.id   beeb48fd9911fe2a202686ccd3af6cba
#
_cell.length_a   1.000
_cell.length_b   1.000
_cell.length_c   1.000
_cell.angle_alpha   90.00
_cell.angle_beta   90.00
_cell.angle_gamma   90.00
#
_symmetry.space_group_name_H-M   'P 1'
#
loop_
_entity.id
_entity.type
_entity.pdbx_description
1 polymer ?
#
loop_
_entity_poly.entity_id
_entity_poly.type
_entity_poly.pdbx_seq_one_letter_code
_entity_poly.pdbx_strand_id
1 'polypeptide(L)'
;LAVRNALIAYQDNAWMVVTTGKGSALVFYPFPAADHNDAYSLDDDARQRARELAATVVRVGRVGAASNWLAHASPNSLRHVSLGGHGNGTRVMWGDGRCHESDRTCGLWPNNKAFLSLLASRLTERAVVVLESCYALPLAPIVAESLRDGARVFATDACYNQEHLKYVLDASGDLVPMLFDPWHTSSMQVVVAPDCHDMPWVAPEWLRTLGVTGCADVTMDVCLSDDADGEVLDRKGQGPASACCRCGAGRLM
;
A
#
# COMPACT_ATOMS: atom_id res chain seq x y z
N LEU A 1 -10.08 29.48 -6.46
CA LEU A 1 -9.94 28.02 -6.65
C LEU A 1 -9.60 27.25 -5.36
N ALA A 2 -9.33 27.93 -4.25
CA ALA A 2 -8.91 27.30 -2.99
C ALA A 2 -10.08 26.75 -2.12
N VAL A 3 -11.32 26.84 -2.52
CA VAL A 3 -12.48 26.52 -1.66
C VAL A 3 -13.29 25.32 -2.17
N ARG A 4 -12.82 24.59 -3.15
CA ARG A 4 -13.49 23.38 -3.65
C ARG A 4 -12.81 22.07 -3.24
N ASN A 5 -12.00 22.05 -2.22
CA ASN A 5 -11.77 20.81 -1.49
C ASN A 5 -12.97 20.59 -0.58
N ALA A 6 -14.09 20.26 -1.20
CA ALA A 6 -15.27 19.91 -0.46
C ALA A 6 -14.87 18.86 0.57
N LEU A 7 -15.05 19.19 1.85
CA LEU A 7 -15.21 18.21 2.92
C LEU A 7 -16.28 17.23 2.45
N ILE A 8 -15.87 16.19 1.72
CA ILE A 8 -16.76 15.09 1.43
C ILE A 8 -16.91 14.35 2.74
N ALA A 9 -18.04 14.60 3.30
CA ALA A 9 -18.70 14.01 4.45
C ALA A 9 -17.78 13.33 5.48
N TYR A 10 -17.78 13.90 6.65
CA TYR A 10 -17.35 13.38 7.95
C TYR A 10 -18.04 12.03 8.27
N GLN A 11 -17.69 11.01 7.53
CA GLN A 11 -17.97 9.62 7.82
C GLN A 11 -16.64 8.85 7.76
N ASP A 12 -16.59 7.68 8.30
CA ASP A 12 -15.40 6.83 8.52
C ASP A 12 -14.44 6.64 7.33
N ASN A 13 -14.74 7.21 6.17
CA ASN A 13 -14.02 7.11 4.90
C ASN A 13 -13.54 8.46 4.35
N ALA A 14 -13.29 9.46 5.19
CA ALA A 14 -12.83 10.76 4.73
C ALA A 14 -11.42 10.68 4.13
N TRP A 15 -11.26 11.24 2.93
CA TRP A 15 -9.98 11.47 2.29
C TRP A 15 -9.96 12.84 1.61
N MET A 16 -8.78 13.41 1.43
CA MET A 16 -8.59 14.69 0.78
C MET A 16 -7.40 14.63 -0.19
N VAL A 17 -7.63 14.99 -1.44
CA VAL A 17 -6.53 15.15 -2.41
C VAL A 17 -5.85 16.49 -2.17
N VAL A 18 -4.56 16.47 -1.83
CA VAL A 18 -3.74 17.67 -1.68
C VAL A 18 -3.29 18.19 -3.04
N THR A 19 -2.87 17.27 -3.92
CA THR A 19 -2.47 17.58 -5.28
C THR A 19 -2.62 16.34 -6.16
N THR A 20 -2.88 16.56 -7.45
CA THR A 20 -2.95 15.51 -8.46
C THR A 20 -1.71 15.52 -9.32
N GLY A 21 -0.96 14.41 -9.29
CA GLY A 21 0.13 14.16 -10.22
C GLY A 21 -0.38 13.56 -11.54
N LYS A 22 0.46 13.68 -12.57
CA LYS A 22 0.20 13.05 -13.87
C LYS A 22 0.88 11.68 -14.01
N GLY A 23 1.64 11.30 -12.97
CA GLY A 23 2.41 10.06 -12.97
C GLY A 23 1.66 8.86 -12.37
N SER A 24 2.32 7.73 -12.40
CA SER A 24 1.88 6.47 -11.80
C SER A 24 2.33 6.35 -10.32
N ALA A 25 2.48 7.47 -9.62
CA ALA A 25 2.88 7.52 -8.23
C ALA A 25 1.75 8.05 -7.33
N LEU A 26 1.64 7.45 -6.15
CA LEU A 26 0.64 7.77 -5.15
C LEU A 26 1.29 7.90 -3.78
N VAL A 27 0.90 8.91 -3.02
CA VAL A 27 1.35 9.11 -1.64
C VAL A 27 0.15 9.25 -0.73
N PHE A 28 0.10 8.45 0.32
CA PHE A 28 -0.84 8.60 1.41
C PHE A 28 -0.17 9.23 2.64
N TYR A 29 -0.79 10.28 3.17
CA TYR A 29 -0.38 10.93 4.41
C TYR A 29 -1.55 11.05 5.39
N PRO A 30 -1.30 11.16 6.71
CA PRO A 30 -2.33 11.46 7.69
C PRO A 30 -2.91 12.87 7.48
N PHE A 31 -4.07 13.14 8.08
CA PHE A 31 -4.56 14.51 8.22
C PHE A 31 -3.69 15.28 9.23
N PRO A 32 -3.55 16.63 9.07
CA PRO A 32 -2.76 17.44 9.98
C PRO A 32 -3.18 17.30 11.44
N ALA A 33 -4.47 17.13 11.73
CA ALA A 33 -5.00 16.94 13.08
C ALA A 33 -4.51 15.65 13.78
N ALA A 34 -3.98 14.68 13.04
CA ALA A 34 -3.40 13.45 13.56
C ALA A 34 -1.87 13.48 13.65
N ASP A 35 -1.27 14.54 13.15
CA ASP A 35 0.17 14.71 13.04
C ASP A 35 0.67 15.61 14.16
N HIS A 36 0.98 14.99 15.30
CA HIS A 36 1.27 15.69 16.57
C HIS A 36 2.59 16.47 16.59
N ASN A 37 3.45 16.28 15.60
CA ASN A 37 4.75 16.96 15.48
C ASN A 37 4.97 17.61 14.11
N ASP A 38 3.90 17.80 13.35
CA ASP A 38 3.89 18.45 12.04
C ASP A 38 4.78 17.79 10.96
N ALA A 39 5.19 16.52 11.15
CA ALA A 39 6.06 15.83 10.22
C ALA A 39 5.43 15.60 8.83
N TYR A 40 4.11 15.52 8.76
CA TYR A 40 3.34 15.29 7.52
C TYR A 40 2.29 16.37 7.28
N SER A 41 2.16 17.36 8.19
CA SER A 41 1.05 18.29 8.16
C SER A 41 1.22 19.44 7.18
N LEU A 42 2.46 19.80 6.85
CA LEU A 42 2.72 20.91 5.95
C LEU A 42 2.35 20.54 4.50
N ASP A 43 1.42 21.30 3.95
CA ASP A 43 1.01 21.11 2.54
C ASP A 43 2.15 21.39 1.55
N ASP A 44 3.13 22.19 1.92
CA ASP A 44 4.29 22.47 1.08
C ASP A 44 5.21 21.26 0.96
N ASP A 45 5.42 20.49 2.04
CA ASP A 45 6.17 19.24 2.00
C ASP A 45 5.43 18.18 1.16
N ALA A 46 4.11 18.06 1.35
CA ALA A 46 3.29 17.20 0.53
C ALA A 46 3.35 17.59 -0.97
N ARG A 47 3.34 18.89 -1.29
CA ARG A 47 3.50 19.38 -2.66
C ARG A 47 4.92 19.18 -3.20
N GLN A 48 5.93 19.29 -2.34
CA GLN A 48 7.30 18.97 -2.72
C GLN A 48 7.42 17.49 -3.08
N ARG A 49 6.91 16.61 -2.23
CA ARG A 49 6.88 15.15 -2.48
C ARG A 49 6.13 14.82 -3.78
N ALA A 50 5.01 15.50 -4.01
CA ALA A 50 4.26 15.35 -5.27
C ALA A 50 5.07 15.75 -6.50
N ARG A 51 5.89 16.80 -6.41
CA ARG A 51 6.77 17.21 -7.52
C ARG A 51 7.91 16.23 -7.74
N GLU A 52 8.57 15.78 -6.67
CA GLU A 52 9.70 14.84 -6.73
C GLU A 52 9.28 13.52 -7.41
N LEU A 53 8.09 13.02 -7.09
CA LEU A 53 7.56 11.74 -7.57
C LEU A 53 6.60 11.87 -8.76
N ALA A 54 6.26 13.09 -9.20
CA ALA A 54 5.11 13.35 -10.06
C ALA A 54 3.81 12.68 -9.55
N ALA A 55 3.64 12.62 -8.23
CA ALA A 55 2.63 11.84 -7.55
C ALA A 55 1.33 12.58 -7.29
N THR A 56 0.24 11.81 -7.18
CA THR A 56 -0.96 12.26 -6.48
C THR A 56 -0.74 12.07 -4.98
N VAL A 57 -0.96 13.11 -4.18
CA VAL A 57 -0.89 13.06 -2.72
C VAL A 57 -2.27 13.14 -2.13
N VAL A 58 -2.59 12.19 -1.26
CA VAL A 58 -3.91 12.01 -0.64
C VAL A 58 -3.76 11.93 0.88
N ARG A 59 -4.50 12.75 1.60
CA ARG A 59 -4.61 12.62 3.05
C ARG A 59 -5.71 11.64 3.40
N VAL A 60 -5.42 10.72 4.30
CA VAL A 60 -6.34 9.66 4.73
C VAL A 60 -6.37 9.55 6.25
N GLY A 61 -7.56 9.39 6.81
CA GLY A 61 -7.71 9.17 8.25
C GLY A 61 -7.73 7.69 8.64
N ARG A 62 -8.16 6.83 7.72
CA ARG A 62 -8.39 5.40 7.99
C ARG A 62 -8.00 4.55 6.80
N VAL A 63 -7.73 3.28 7.07
CA VAL A 63 -7.42 2.29 6.01
C VAL A 63 -8.57 2.14 5.00
N GLY A 64 -9.83 2.25 5.45
CA GLY A 64 -10.99 2.23 4.57
C GLY A 64 -10.98 3.39 3.57
N ALA A 65 -10.59 4.61 3.98
CA ALA A 65 -10.46 5.76 3.10
C ALA A 65 -9.38 5.54 2.04
N ALA A 66 -8.22 4.99 2.44
CA ALA A 66 -7.15 4.62 1.52
C ALA A 66 -7.60 3.54 0.52
N SER A 67 -8.33 2.52 1.01
CA SER A 67 -8.91 1.47 0.17
C SER A 67 -9.89 2.04 -0.85
N ASN A 68 -10.81 2.90 -0.42
CA ASN A 68 -11.78 3.54 -1.31
C ASN A 68 -11.08 4.36 -2.40
N TRP A 69 -10.03 5.08 -2.06
CA TRP A 69 -9.25 5.81 -3.05
C TRP A 69 -8.57 4.86 -4.03
N LEU A 70 -7.88 3.81 -3.53
CA LEU A 70 -7.23 2.79 -4.36
C LEU A 70 -8.19 2.08 -5.32
N ALA A 71 -9.45 1.88 -4.92
CA ALA A 71 -10.46 1.26 -5.77
C ALA A 71 -10.70 2.02 -7.09
N HIS A 72 -10.44 3.34 -7.11
CA HIS A 72 -10.54 4.17 -8.31
C HIS A 72 -9.29 4.13 -9.20
N ALA A 73 -8.15 3.67 -8.69
CA ALA A 73 -6.96 3.49 -9.51
C ALA A 73 -7.14 2.30 -10.47
N SER A 74 -6.64 2.43 -11.69
CA SER A 74 -6.68 1.33 -12.64
C SER A 74 -5.80 0.17 -12.16
N PRO A 75 -6.16 -1.10 -12.43
CA PRO A 75 -5.28 -2.22 -12.17
C PRO A 75 -3.92 -2.04 -12.87
N ASN A 76 -2.85 -2.49 -12.24
CA ASN A 76 -1.49 -2.45 -12.78
C ASN A 76 -1.03 -1.04 -13.24
N SER A 77 -1.44 0.01 -12.56
CA SER A 77 -1.15 1.39 -12.98
C SER A 77 -0.17 2.12 -12.08
N LEU A 78 0.02 1.68 -10.83
CA LEU A 78 0.87 2.36 -9.87
C LEU A 78 2.28 1.74 -9.87
N ARG A 79 3.28 2.55 -10.20
CA ARG A 79 4.71 2.18 -10.17
C ARG A 79 5.37 2.53 -8.84
N HIS A 80 4.81 3.51 -8.13
CA HIS A 80 5.33 3.96 -6.85
C HIS A 80 4.18 4.28 -5.91
N VAL A 81 4.24 3.74 -4.69
CA VAL A 81 3.29 4.08 -3.63
C VAL A 81 4.05 4.38 -2.34
N SER A 82 3.82 5.55 -1.77
CA SER A 82 4.34 5.90 -0.46
C SER A 82 3.23 5.90 0.58
N LEU A 83 3.46 5.21 1.69
CA LEU A 83 2.56 5.09 2.83
C LEU A 83 3.20 5.83 4.01
N GLY A 84 2.94 7.13 4.08
CA GLY A 84 3.54 8.01 5.08
C GLY A 84 2.66 8.16 6.32
N GLY A 85 3.30 8.24 7.48
CA GLY A 85 2.64 8.43 8.75
C GLY A 85 3.55 8.12 9.93
N HIS A 86 3.11 8.41 11.14
CA HIS A 86 3.87 8.03 12.33
C HIS A 86 3.96 6.52 12.49
N GLY A 87 5.03 6.01 13.07
CA GLY A 87 5.24 4.57 13.26
C GLY A 87 5.97 4.21 14.52
N ASN A 88 5.85 2.96 14.90
CA ASN A 88 6.50 2.38 16.07
C ASN A 88 6.99 0.93 15.83
N GLY A 89 7.24 0.57 14.58
CA GLY A 89 7.65 -0.78 14.19
C GLY A 89 6.51 -1.76 13.94
N THR A 90 5.29 -1.47 14.39
CA THR A 90 4.15 -2.37 14.24
C THR A 90 3.08 -1.86 13.29
N ARG A 91 3.14 -0.59 12.90
CA ARG A 91 2.13 0.06 12.07
C ARG A 91 2.65 1.36 11.45
N VAL A 92 2.00 1.79 10.37
CA VAL A 92 2.02 3.17 9.87
C VAL A 92 0.72 3.83 10.30
N MET A 93 0.79 4.86 11.14
CA MET A 93 -0.38 5.52 11.70
C MET A 93 -0.88 6.61 10.75
N TRP A 94 -2.15 6.50 10.40
CA TRP A 94 -2.94 7.58 9.82
C TRP A 94 -3.88 8.14 10.90
N GLY A 95 -4.76 9.00 10.53
CA GLY A 95 -5.78 9.50 11.44
C GLY A 95 -6.25 10.89 11.04
N ASP A 96 -7.32 11.31 11.70
CA ASP A 96 -7.95 12.62 11.54
C ASP A 96 -8.01 13.40 12.87
N GLY A 97 -7.18 13.03 13.84
CA GLY A 97 -7.16 13.57 15.20
C GLY A 97 -8.18 12.93 16.16
N ARG A 98 -9.00 11.99 15.68
CA ARG A 98 -10.00 11.27 16.50
C ARG A 98 -9.62 9.81 16.77
N CYS A 99 -8.55 9.34 16.15
CA CYS A 99 -8.10 7.99 16.27
C CYS A 99 -7.48 7.70 17.62
N HIS A 100 -7.98 6.69 18.30
CA HIS A 100 -7.30 6.14 19.47
C HIS A 100 -6.16 5.20 19.02
N GLU A 101 -5.10 5.10 19.81
CA GLU A 101 -3.95 4.25 19.47
C GLU A 101 -4.28 2.78 19.25
N SER A 102 -5.33 2.27 19.85
CA SER A 102 -5.81 0.90 19.66
C SER A 102 -6.71 0.72 18.45
N ASP A 103 -7.12 1.80 17.78
CA ASP A 103 -8.01 1.72 16.62
C ASP A 103 -7.25 1.24 15.39
N ARG A 104 -7.42 -0.03 15.05
CA ARG A 104 -6.77 -0.68 13.92
C ARG A 104 -7.24 -0.18 12.55
N THR A 105 -8.27 0.65 12.51
CA THR A 105 -8.72 1.28 11.25
C THR A 105 -7.92 2.54 10.93
N CYS A 106 -7.21 3.11 11.89
CA CYS A 106 -6.49 4.36 11.79
C CYS A 106 -5.02 4.20 11.36
N GLY A 107 -4.76 3.30 10.44
CA GLY A 107 -3.43 3.09 9.89
C GLY A 107 -3.27 1.77 9.19
N LEU A 108 -2.09 1.56 8.66
CA LEU A 108 -1.68 0.27 8.10
C LEU A 108 -1.13 -0.60 9.22
N TRP A 109 -1.76 -1.74 9.43
CA TRP A 109 -1.35 -2.79 10.36
C TRP A 109 -1.04 -4.08 9.59
N PRO A 110 -0.28 -5.01 10.18
CA PRO A 110 0.03 -6.30 9.57
C PRO A 110 -1.19 -7.10 9.09
N ASN A 111 -2.32 -6.93 9.75
CA ASN A 111 -3.55 -7.67 9.48
C ASN A 111 -4.52 -6.98 8.51
N ASN A 112 -4.15 -5.86 7.92
CA ASN A 112 -4.96 -5.21 6.89
C ASN A 112 -4.85 -5.92 5.52
N LYS A 113 -5.05 -7.22 5.49
CA LYS A 113 -4.89 -8.06 4.29
C LYS A 113 -5.70 -7.55 3.10
N ALA A 114 -6.97 -7.17 3.30
CA ALA A 114 -7.80 -6.65 2.22
C ALA A 114 -7.22 -5.38 1.57
N PHE A 115 -6.68 -4.44 2.36
CA PHE A 115 -6.01 -3.27 1.84
C PHE A 115 -4.75 -3.66 1.06
N LEU A 116 -3.91 -4.54 1.61
CA LEU A 116 -2.67 -4.98 0.97
C LEU A 116 -2.95 -5.73 -0.35
N SER A 117 -3.96 -6.59 -0.39
CA SER A 117 -4.39 -7.26 -1.61
C SER A 117 -4.91 -6.28 -2.66
N LEU A 118 -5.70 -5.28 -2.24
CA LEU A 118 -6.16 -4.22 -3.15
C LEU A 118 -4.97 -3.41 -3.68
N LEU A 119 -4.03 -3.02 -2.81
CA LEU A 119 -2.81 -2.34 -3.20
C LEU A 119 -2.03 -3.16 -4.23
N ALA A 120 -1.79 -4.44 -3.97
CA ALA A 120 -1.11 -5.35 -4.88
C ALA A 120 -1.77 -5.38 -6.27
N SER A 121 -3.11 -5.37 -6.34
CA SER A 121 -3.84 -5.37 -7.61
C SER A 121 -3.69 -4.08 -8.42
N ARG A 122 -3.28 -2.98 -7.79
CA ARG A 122 -3.06 -1.68 -8.43
C ARG A 122 -1.61 -1.44 -8.83
N LEU A 123 -0.68 -2.17 -8.21
CA LEU A 123 0.75 -2.04 -8.50
C LEU A 123 1.11 -2.67 -9.85
N THR A 124 2.08 -2.06 -10.53
CA THR A 124 2.78 -2.71 -11.64
C THR A 124 3.74 -3.76 -11.11
N GLU A 125 4.25 -4.63 -11.99
CA GLU A 125 5.40 -5.47 -11.67
C GLU A 125 6.58 -4.60 -11.24
N ARG A 126 7.34 -5.05 -10.23
CA ARG A 126 8.53 -4.37 -9.70
C ARG A 126 8.25 -2.97 -9.15
N ALA A 127 7.01 -2.67 -8.77
CA ALA A 127 6.66 -1.39 -8.17
C ALA A 127 7.49 -1.10 -6.91
N VAL A 128 7.67 0.18 -6.62
CA VAL A 128 8.32 0.66 -5.40
C VAL A 128 7.23 1.03 -4.38
N VAL A 129 7.28 0.42 -3.21
CA VAL A 129 6.43 0.78 -2.06
C VAL A 129 7.33 1.30 -0.95
N VAL A 130 7.01 2.47 -0.42
CA VAL A 130 7.80 3.11 0.64
C VAL A 130 6.95 3.23 1.89
N LEU A 131 7.43 2.68 2.98
CA LEU A 131 6.87 2.91 4.30
C LEU A 131 7.58 4.14 4.89
N GLU A 132 7.03 5.33 4.61
CA GLU A 132 7.55 6.61 5.12
C GLU A 132 7.17 6.79 6.59
N SER A 133 7.77 5.98 7.46
CA SER A 133 7.41 5.90 8.87
C SER A 133 8.61 5.48 9.72
N CYS A 134 8.74 6.08 10.89
CA CYS A 134 9.78 5.68 11.84
C CYS A 134 9.65 4.20 12.21
N TYR A 135 10.78 3.50 12.27
CA TYR A 135 10.87 2.10 12.71
C TYR A 135 10.01 1.12 11.90
N ALA A 136 9.69 1.43 10.64
CA ALA A 136 8.76 0.63 9.85
C ALA A 136 9.38 -0.68 9.29
N LEU A 137 10.68 -0.90 9.44
CA LEU A 137 11.36 -2.07 8.88
C LEU A 137 10.72 -3.42 9.27
N PRO A 138 10.26 -3.66 10.52
CA PRO A 138 9.60 -4.92 10.86
C PRO A 138 8.28 -5.17 10.11
N LEU A 139 7.64 -4.11 9.60
CA LEU A 139 6.41 -4.22 8.80
C LEU A 139 6.70 -4.54 7.32
N ALA A 140 7.89 -4.20 6.82
CA ALA A 140 8.22 -4.33 5.40
C ALA A 140 8.12 -5.77 4.86
N PRO A 141 8.59 -6.83 5.54
CA PRO A 141 8.41 -8.21 5.07
C PRO A 141 6.93 -8.58 4.92
N ILE A 142 6.09 -8.21 5.89
CA ILE A 142 4.65 -8.52 5.89
C ILE A 142 3.95 -7.84 4.73
N VAL A 143 4.33 -6.59 4.44
CA VAL A 143 3.82 -5.86 3.27
C VAL A 143 4.33 -6.53 1.99
N ALA A 144 5.62 -6.84 1.89
CA ALA A 144 6.23 -7.46 0.71
C ALA A 144 5.58 -8.80 0.36
N GLU A 145 5.31 -9.66 1.36
CA GLU A 145 4.61 -10.94 1.16
C GLU A 145 3.21 -10.80 0.56
N SER A 146 2.59 -9.63 0.73
CA SER A 146 1.24 -9.35 0.23
C SER A 146 1.26 -8.66 -1.14
N LEU A 147 2.42 -8.31 -1.68
CA LEU A 147 2.55 -7.58 -2.93
C LEU A 147 2.84 -8.50 -4.12
N ARG A 148 2.92 -7.89 -5.29
CA ARG A 148 3.27 -8.58 -6.53
C ARG A 148 4.74 -8.92 -6.63
N ASP A 149 5.04 -9.88 -7.46
CA ASP A 149 6.38 -10.37 -7.77
C ASP A 149 7.36 -9.24 -8.08
N GLY A 150 8.50 -9.27 -7.41
CA GLY A 150 9.55 -8.31 -7.59
C GLY A 150 9.25 -6.89 -7.09
N ALA A 151 8.09 -6.64 -6.47
CA ALA A 151 7.84 -5.36 -5.81
C ALA A 151 8.85 -5.13 -4.69
N ARG A 152 9.31 -3.90 -4.56
CA ARG A 152 10.34 -3.52 -3.58
C ARG A 152 9.73 -2.66 -2.48
N VAL A 153 9.79 -3.12 -1.25
CA VAL A 153 9.31 -2.39 -0.08
C VAL A 153 10.50 -1.76 0.64
N PHE A 154 10.49 -0.45 0.72
CA PHE A 154 11.53 0.32 1.41
C PHE A 154 11.03 0.78 2.77
N ALA A 155 11.84 0.58 3.80
CA ALA A 155 11.55 0.99 5.17
C ALA A 155 12.85 1.25 5.94
N THR A 156 12.76 1.89 7.09
CA THR A 156 13.89 2.11 8.00
C THR A 156 13.60 1.55 9.39
N ASP A 157 14.65 1.19 10.10
CA ASP A 157 14.65 0.80 11.51
C ASP A 157 14.89 1.96 12.48
N ALA A 158 15.00 3.18 11.95
CA ALA A 158 15.24 4.40 12.72
C ALA A 158 14.07 5.40 12.59
N CYS A 159 14.05 6.37 13.49
CA CYS A 159 13.26 7.58 13.31
C CYS A 159 14.07 8.58 12.49
N TYR A 160 13.39 9.33 11.63
CA TYR A 160 14.02 10.33 10.76
C TYR A 160 13.06 11.49 10.50
N ASN A 161 13.62 12.62 10.07
CA ASN A 161 12.84 13.74 9.58
C ASN A 161 12.53 13.58 8.10
N GLN A 162 11.32 13.94 7.70
CA GLN A 162 10.85 13.86 6.30
C GLN A 162 11.75 14.63 5.31
N GLU A 163 12.35 15.73 5.74
CA GLU A 163 13.29 16.54 4.95
C GLU A 163 14.57 15.76 4.55
N HIS A 164 14.93 14.73 5.32
CA HIS A 164 16.09 13.88 5.05
C HIS A 164 15.78 12.76 4.05
N LEU A 165 14.52 12.50 3.77
CA LEU A 165 14.11 11.51 2.77
C LEU A 165 14.10 12.16 1.38
N LYS A 166 14.95 11.67 0.49
CA LYS A 166 15.04 12.09 -0.90
C LYS A 166 14.75 10.90 -1.81
N TYR A 167 14.40 11.19 -3.05
CA TYR A 167 14.20 10.18 -4.06
C TYR A 167 15.26 10.32 -5.15
N VAL A 168 15.90 9.22 -5.47
CA VAL A 168 16.96 9.13 -6.47
C VAL A 168 16.63 8.06 -7.49
N LEU A 169 17.15 8.20 -8.71
CA LEU A 169 17.04 7.15 -9.73
C LEU A 169 18.04 6.04 -9.41
N ASP A 170 17.58 4.82 -9.33
CA ASP A 170 18.45 3.65 -9.26
C ASP A 170 18.98 3.25 -10.67
N ALA A 171 19.77 2.20 -10.72
CA ALA A 171 20.33 1.68 -11.96
C ALA A 171 19.26 1.18 -12.97
N SER A 172 18.06 0.89 -12.50
CA SER A 172 16.90 0.48 -13.32
C SER A 172 16.08 1.68 -13.81
N GLY A 173 16.41 2.91 -13.36
CA GLY A 173 15.68 4.14 -13.66
C GLY A 173 14.40 4.29 -12.81
N ASP A 174 14.26 3.52 -11.73
CA ASP A 174 13.16 3.68 -10.79
C ASP A 174 13.53 4.68 -9.70
N LEU A 175 12.56 5.51 -9.29
CA LEU A 175 12.71 6.40 -8.14
C LEU A 175 12.65 5.58 -6.84
N VAL A 176 13.76 5.55 -6.11
CA VAL A 176 13.90 4.86 -4.83
C VAL A 176 14.23 5.84 -3.71
N PRO A 177 13.74 5.59 -2.49
CA PRO A 177 14.01 6.47 -1.36
C PRO A 177 15.43 6.28 -0.86
N MET A 178 16.05 7.38 -0.43
CA MET A 178 17.34 7.42 0.23
C MET A 178 17.27 8.38 1.41
N LEU A 179 17.79 7.97 2.56
CA LEU A 179 17.94 8.84 3.72
C LEU A 179 19.29 9.56 3.67
N PHE A 180 19.24 10.87 3.73
CA PHE A 180 20.38 11.75 3.87
C PHE A 180 20.36 12.34 5.28
N ASP A 181 20.70 11.53 6.26
CA ASP A 181 20.83 12.00 7.64
C ASP A 181 22.31 12.18 7.98
N PRO A 182 22.81 13.43 8.10
CA PRO A 182 24.21 13.68 8.39
C PRO A 182 24.61 13.24 9.82
N TRP A 183 23.65 12.95 10.68
CA TRP A 183 23.87 12.65 12.08
C TRP A 183 23.63 11.19 12.47
N HIS A 184 22.98 10.42 11.60
CA HIS A 184 22.65 9.03 11.85
C HIS A 184 23.07 8.14 10.69
N THR A 185 23.52 6.95 10.99
CA THR A 185 23.90 5.90 10.02
C THR A 185 22.68 5.13 9.49
N SER A 186 21.47 5.61 9.78
CA SER A 186 20.25 4.97 9.33
C SER A 186 20.12 5.02 7.80
N SER A 187 19.68 3.94 7.22
CA SER A 187 19.44 3.83 5.78
C SER A 187 18.05 3.26 5.53
N MET A 188 17.49 3.57 4.37
CA MET A 188 16.35 2.80 3.87
C MET A 188 16.81 1.40 3.49
N GLN A 189 16.19 0.40 4.08
CA GLN A 189 16.42 -0.99 3.71
C GLN A 189 15.35 -1.42 2.72
N VAL A 190 15.70 -2.32 1.81
CA VAL A 190 14.79 -2.85 0.81
C VAL A 190 14.47 -4.30 1.13
N VAL A 191 13.18 -4.61 1.14
CA VAL A 191 12.66 -5.98 1.14
C VAL A 191 12.00 -6.20 -0.21
N VAL A 192 12.48 -7.18 -0.96
CA VAL A 192 11.89 -7.53 -2.25
C VAL A 192 10.78 -8.54 -2.00
N ALA A 193 9.61 -8.30 -2.60
CA ALA A 193 8.55 -9.28 -2.59
C ALA A 193 9.07 -10.57 -3.24
N PRO A 194 8.89 -11.71 -2.59
CA PRO A 194 9.38 -12.97 -3.13
C PRO A 194 8.73 -13.26 -4.48
N ASP A 195 9.46 -13.92 -5.35
CA ASP A 195 8.88 -14.48 -6.58
C ASP A 195 7.78 -15.46 -6.19
N CYS A 196 6.58 -15.16 -6.59
CA CYS A 196 5.42 -15.96 -6.27
C CYS A 196 5.06 -16.83 -7.48
N HIS A 197 4.95 -18.12 -7.23
CA HIS A 197 4.47 -19.08 -8.22
C HIS A 197 3.09 -19.59 -7.83
N ASP A 198 2.16 -19.51 -8.76
CA ASP A 198 0.85 -20.09 -8.59
C ASP A 198 0.98 -21.57 -8.22
N MET A 199 0.34 -21.97 -7.12
CA MET A 199 0.17 -23.38 -6.83
C MET A 199 -0.85 -23.99 -7.81
N PRO A 200 -0.72 -25.28 -8.17
CA PRO A 200 -1.71 -25.94 -8.99
C PRO A 200 -3.11 -25.85 -8.35
N TRP A 201 -3.93 -24.98 -8.88
CA TRP A 201 -5.33 -24.80 -8.50
C TRP A 201 -6.20 -24.94 -9.74
N VAL A 202 -7.25 -25.74 -9.62
CA VAL A 202 -8.22 -25.98 -10.68
C VAL A 202 -9.56 -25.42 -10.22
N ALA A 203 -10.06 -24.45 -10.93
CA ALA A 203 -11.34 -23.85 -10.63
C ALA A 203 -12.47 -24.89 -10.53
N PRO A 204 -13.38 -24.77 -9.55
CA PRO A 204 -14.60 -25.55 -9.48
C PRO A 204 -15.41 -25.47 -10.78
N GLU A 205 -16.26 -26.47 -11.03
CA GLU A 205 -17.00 -26.58 -12.31
C GLU A 205 -17.83 -25.33 -12.62
N TRP A 206 -18.48 -24.77 -11.64
CA TRP A 206 -19.31 -23.59 -11.82
C TRP A 206 -18.50 -22.33 -12.23
N LEU A 207 -17.26 -22.17 -11.71
CA LEU A 207 -16.36 -21.09 -12.13
C LEU A 207 -15.86 -21.31 -13.56
N ARG A 208 -15.64 -22.57 -13.94
CA ARG A 208 -15.23 -22.90 -15.30
C ARG A 208 -16.32 -22.58 -16.32
N THR A 209 -17.59 -22.68 -15.95
CA THR A 209 -18.69 -22.23 -16.81
C THR A 209 -18.72 -20.71 -17.03
N LEU A 210 -18.08 -19.94 -16.13
CA LEU A 210 -17.87 -18.49 -16.24
C LEU A 210 -16.55 -18.11 -16.91
N GLY A 211 -15.79 -19.10 -17.41
CA GLY A 211 -14.51 -18.87 -18.10
C GLY A 211 -13.28 -18.82 -17.18
N VAL A 212 -13.44 -19.06 -15.87
CA VAL A 212 -12.30 -19.16 -14.93
C VAL A 212 -11.82 -20.60 -14.87
N THR A 213 -10.63 -20.87 -15.40
CA THR A 213 -10.07 -22.23 -15.48
C THR A 213 -8.93 -22.46 -14.48
N GLY A 214 -8.24 -21.43 -14.10
CA GLY A 214 -7.10 -21.47 -13.17
C GLY A 214 -6.70 -20.10 -12.68
N CYS A 215 -5.57 -20.00 -12.00
CA CYS A 215 -5.08 -18.77 -11.39
C CYS A 215 -4.92 -17.60 -12.38
N ALA A 216 -4.64 -17.86 -13.64
CA ALA A 216 -4.51 -16.82 -14.66
C ALA A 216 -5.81 -16.05 -14.92
N ASP A 217 -6.94 -16.70 -14.71
CA ASP A 217 -8.28 -16.15 -15.00
C ASP A 217 -8.94 -15.54 -13.74
N VAL A 218 -8.33 -15.72 -12.57
CA VAL A 218 -8.90 -15.26 -11.29
C VAL A 218 -8.92 -13.73 -11.22
N THR A 219 -10.09 -13.18 -10.89
CA THR A 219 -10.28 -11.74 -10.61
C THR A 219 -10.24 -11.48 -9.11
N MET A 220 -10.07 -10.21 -8.70
CA MET A 220 -10.10 -9.85 -7.27
C MET A 220 -11.41 -10.20 -6.58
N ASP A 221 -12.52 -10.16 -7.29
CA ASP A 221 -13.83 -10.54 -6.72
C ASP A 221 -13.85 -12.02 -6.35
N VAL A 222 -13.21 -12.88 -7.17
CA VAL A 222 -13.04 -14.31 -6.89
C VAL A 222 -12.09 -14.53 -5.70
N CYS A 223 -11.03 -13.72 -5.58
CA CYS A 223 -10.12 -13.80 -4.43
C CYS A 223 -10.81 -13.47 -3.10
N LEU A 224 -11.70 -12.47 -3.12
CA LEU A 224 -12.39 -11.99 -1.92
C LEU A 224 -13.58 -12.86 -1.52
N SER A 225 -14.21 -13.55 -2.47
CA SER A 225 -15.33 -14.45 -2.20
C SER A 225 -14.92 -15.71 -1.42
N ASP A 226 -13.65 -16.07 -1.46
CA ASP A 226 -13.10 -17.25 -0.77
C ASP A 226 -13.12 -17.11 0.77
N ASP A 227 -13.05 -15.86 1.28
CA ASP A 227 -13.02 -15.60 2.73
C ASP A 227 -14.41 -15.65 3.37
N ALA A 228 -15.49 -15.59 2.60
CA ALA A 228 -16.84 -15.43 3.14
C ALA A 228 -17.62 -16.73 3.31
N ASP A 229 -17.51 -17.71 2.40
CA ASP A 229 -18.44 -18.84 2.35
C ASP A 229 -17.80 -20.22 2.00
N GLY A 230 -16.51 -20.32 1.77
CA GLY A 230 -15.82 -21.59 1.45
C GLY A 230 -16.25 -22.24 0.12
N GLU A 231 -17.00 -21.53 -0.71
CA GLU A 231 -17.59 -22.09 -1.93
C GLU A 231 -16.62 -22.20 -3.12
N VAL A 232 -15.45 -21.59 -3.03
CA VAL A 232 -14.47 -21.50 -4.14
C VAL A 232 -13.29 -22.47 -3.96
N LEU A 233 -13.47 -23.49 -3.16
CA LEU A 233 -12.42 -24.48 -2.90
C LEU A 233 -12.32 -25.50 -4.03
N ASP A 234 -11.07 -25.83 -4.40
CA ASP A 234 -10.81 -26.95 -5.31
C ASP A 234 -11.08 -28.31 -4.60
N ARG A 235 -10.89 -29.43 -5.33
CA ARG A 235 -11.06 -30.78 -4.76
C ARG A 235 -10.12 -31.10 -3.59
N LYS A 236 -9.11 -30.27 -3.34
CA LYS A 236 -8.15 -30.41 -2.22
C LYS A 236 -8.46 -29.44 -1.07
N GLY A 237 -9.56 -28.67 -1.16
CA GLY A 237 -9.92 -27.65 -0.20
C GLY A 237 -9.04 -26.40 -0.26
N GLN A 238 -8.40 -26.14 -1.42
CA GLN A 238 -7.61 -24.94 -1.66
C GLN A 238 -8.45 -23.93 -2.46
N GLY A 239 -8.52 -22.72 -1.99
CA GLY A 239 -9.12 -21.61 -2.72
C GLY A 239 -8.09 -20.80 -3.51
N PRO A 240 -8.54 -19.92 -4.41
CA PRO A 240 -7.66 -19.03 -5.16
C PRO A 240 -6.89 -18.08 -4.23
N ALA A 241 -7.46 -17.70 -3.09
CA ALA A 241 -6.78 -16.86 -2.10
C ALA A 241 -5.53 -17.52 -1.51
N SER A 242 -5.51 -18.86 -1.44
CA SER A 242 -4.37 -19.63 -0.92
C SER A 242 -3.44 -20.21 -1.98
N ALA A 243 -3.85 -20.23 -3.25
CA ALA A 243 -3.12 -20.88 -4.32
C ALA A 243 -2.59 -19.91 -5.39
N CYS A 244 -3.30 -18.80 -5.60
CA CYS A 244 -3.00 -17.90 -6.72
C CYS A 244 -2.25 -16.66 -6.28
N CYS A 245 -1.16 -16.34 -6.93
CA CYS A 245 -0.36 -15.14 -6.65
C CYS A 245 -1.15 -13.85 -6.85
N ARG A 246 -2.10 -13.83 -7.78
CA ARG A 246 -3.01 -12.69 -7.97
C ARG A 246 -3.85 -12.36 -6.75
N CYS A 247 -4.12 -13.32 -5.89
CA CYS A 247 -4.84 -13.14 -4.63
C CYS A 247 -3.91 -12.84 -3.44
N GLY A 248 -2.62 -12.65 -3.68
CA GLY A 248 -1.62 -12.42 -2.63
C GLY A 248 -1.18 -13.71 -1.93
N ALA A 249 -1.44 -14.86 -2.53
CA ALA A 249 -0.99 -16.16 -2.06
C ALA A 249 -0.14 -16.88 -3.12
N GLY A 250 0.12 -18.12 -2.94
CA GLY A 250 1.01 -18.92 -3.77
C GLY A 250 2.18 -19.47 -2.96
N ARG A 251 3.03 -20.29 -3.56
CA ARG A 251 4.24 -20.76 -2.89
C ARG A 251 5.36 -19.74 -3.04
N LEU A 252 5.93 -19.36 -1.90
CA LEU A 252 7.22 -18.72 -1.85
C LEU A 252 8.28 -19.78 -2.18
N MET A 253 9.11 -19.50 -3.18
CA MET A 253 10.30 -20.34 -3.46
C MET A 253 11.50 -19.83 -2.72
#